data_4011e2abca4d5d50cf69753d6ca3cdb9
#
_entry.id   4011e2abca4d5d50cf69753d6ca3cdb9
#
_cell.length_a   1.000
_cell.length_b   1.000
_cell.length_c   1.000
_cell.angle_alpha   90.00
_cell.angle_beta   90.00
_cell.angle_gamma   90.00
#
_symmetry.space_group_name_H-M   'P 1'
#
loop_
_entity.id
_entity.type
_entity.pdbx_description
1 polymer ?
#
loop_
_entity_poly.entity_id
_entity_poly.type
_entity_poly.pdbx_seq_one_letter_code
_entity_poly.pdbx_strand_id
1 'polypeptide(L)'
;MTSLSTQSTLPLPPGGLGLPAIGESIAYLSDPEGFIAKRQQQHGNIFKTHLFGRPTIALIGADAARFLFSNDGEKLEMTNTPNFEILLGAKSIGVQTGTAHQILRRQLFQAFQPRALENYAVTMEEMTHRYLQKWEQMETLTWYEELKKYTLDIACRLFVGVSTAADEALEKVYEDWSQGLLTIPVRFPLSKFDRAVRSREKLLARFERLIDGRQQHPSNEQDVLSILLVAKDEEGNALSRADIKDNVLGMLIAGHETLTSALTSLCLLLAQHPKVLETVRAEQAQLGFPTQLTQATLKQMTYLEQVLKEVLRLVPPVVRSGSRKVLESCEFGGYSIPKGWDVYYQIPETHQDRQIYTHPERFDPDRFSPERAEDKQKVFSHIPFGGGIRECLGKEFARLEMKLFAALLVRDYAWELIPGQNLERVVLPFSRPRDGLKVKFSRR
;
A
#
# COMPACT_ATOMS: atom_id res chain seq x y z
N MET A 1 43.94 -2.48 10.92
CA MET A 1 43.98 -2.63 9.45
C MET A 1 42.84 -1.85 8.87
N THR A 2 43.10 -0.66 8.38
CA THR A 2 42.16 0.21 7.68
C THR A 2 41.87 -0.41 6.31
N SER A 3 40.69 -0.96 6.13
CA SER A 3 40.24 -1.42 4.82
C SER A 3 40.13 -0.19 3.92
N LEU A 4 41.03 -0.09 2.96
CA LEU A 4 40.90 0.81 1.83
C LEU A 4 39.58 0.46 1.14
N SER A 5 38.56 1.31 1.29
CA SER A 5 37.33 1.21 0.45
C SER A 5 37.80 1.43 -0.98
N THR A 6 37.86 0.37 -1.77
CA THR A 6 38.06 0.46 -3.22
C THR A 6 36.94 1.31 -3.79
N GLN A 7 37.24 2.56 -4.16
CA GLN A 7 36.29 3.37 -4.93
C GLN A 7 36.03 2.61 -6.23
N SER A 8 34.74 2.36 -6.51
CA SER A 8 34.33 1.75 -7.78
C SER A 8 34.87 2.59 -8.94
N THR A 9 35.45 1.94 -9.94
CA THR A 9 35.91 2.58 -11.17
C THR A 9 34.77 2.86 -12.16
N LEU A 10 33.58 2.36 -11.87
CA LEU A 10 32.39 2.55 -12.72
C LEU A 10 31.86 3.99 -12.66
N PRO A 11 31.30 4.51 -13.75
CA PRO A 11 30.70 5.84 -13.77
C PRO A 11 29.42 5.89 -12.91
N LEU A 12 29.05 7.10 -12.50
CA LEU A 12 27.72 7.33 -11.92
C LEU A 12 26.62 7.17 -12.98
N PRO A 13 25.39 6.77 -12.59
CA PRO A 13 24.26 6.78 -13.49
C PRO A 13 24.09 8.14 -14.19
N PRO A 14 23.58 8.16 -15.43
CA PRO A 14 23.24 9.39 -16.13
C PRO A 14 22.14 10.16 -15.38
N GLY A 15 21.95 11.45 -15.73
CA GLY A 15 20.96 12.33 -15.11
C GLY A 15 21.59 13.54 -14.43
N GLY A 16 20.75 14.40 -13.88
CA GLY A 16 21.14 15.64 -13.20
C GLY A 16 20.80 15.62 -11.72
N LEU A 17 21.37 16.55 -10.97
CA LEU A 17 21.04 16.76 -9.56
C LEU A 17 20.16 18.00 -9.32
N GLY A 18 19.76 18.70 -10.40
CA GLY A 18 18.88 19.87 -10.32
C GLY A 18 19.51 21.05 -9.56
N LEU A 19 18.68 21.85 -8.91
CA LEU A 19 19.08 23.04 -8.19
C LEU A 19 19.76 22.70 -6.85
N PRO A 20 20.71 23.52 -6.37
CA PRO A 20 21.30 23.34 -5.03
C PRO A 20 20.23 23.22 -3.93
N ALA A 21 20.39 22.31 -3.00
CA ALA A 21 19.51 21.99 -1.86
C ALA A 21 18.11 21.46 -2.20
N ILE A 22 17.40 22.03 -3.18
CA ILE A 22 16.03 21.64 -3.55
C ILE A 22 16.04 20.46 -4.53
N GLY A 23 17.11 20.36 -5.35
CA GLY A 23 17.21 19.35 -6.39
C GLY A 23 16.11 19.49 -7.45
N GLU A 24 15.47 18.38 -7.75
CA GLU A 24 14.38 18.25 -8.71
C GLU A 24 13.03 17.97 -8.02
N SER A 25 12.95 18.15 -6.70
CA SER A 25 11.78 17.78 -5.88
C SER A 25 10.50 18.48 -6.32
N ILE A 26 10.58 19.76 -6.72
CA ILE A 26 9.40 20.51 -7.19
C ILE A 26 8.87 19.91 -8.49
N ALA A 27 9.74 19.63 -9.45
CA ALA A 27 9.35 19.02 -10.73
C ALA A 27 8.74 17.63 -10.50
N TYR A 28 9.33 16.83 -9.61
CA TYR A 28 8.80 15.53 -9.24
C TYR A 28 7.43 15.62 -8.57
N LEU A 29 7.21 16.53 -7.64
CA LEU A 29 5.94 16.68 -6.93
C LEU A 29 4.82 17.25 -7.82
N SER A 30 5.18 18.08 -8.82
CA SER A 30 4.22 18.68 -9.75
C SER A 30 3.65 17.66 -10.74
N ASP A 31 4.49 16.78 -11.24
CA ASP A 31 4.13 15.71 -12.19
C ASP A 31 5.05 14.50 -12.01
N PRO A 32 4.76 13.61 -11.05
CA PRO A 32 5.62 12.47 -10.76
C PRO A 32 5.78 11.50 -11.92
N GLU A 33 4.69 11.21 -12.65
CA GLU A 33 4.70 10.28 -13.77
C GLU A 33 5.45 10.84 -14.97
N GLY A 34 5.15 12.05 -15.39
CA GLY A 34 5.87 12.72 -16.49
C GLY A 34 7.34 12.95 -16.16
N PHE A 35 7.66 13.24 -14.89
CA PHE A 35 9.06 13.36 -14.43
C PHE A 35 9.83 12.06 -14.65
N ILE A 36 9.29 10.91 -14.23
CA ILE A 36 9.95 9.61 -14.36
C ILE A 36 9.99 9.18 -15.83
N ALA A 37 8.87 9.28 -16.56
CA ALA A 37 8.80 8.90 -17.98
C ALA A 37 9.83 9.65 -18.82
N LYS A 38 9.95 10.96 -18.64
CA LYS A 38 10.93 11.79 -19.32
C LYS A 38 12.38 11.34 -19.04
N ARG A 39 12.70 11.03 -17.78
CA ARG A 39 14.05 10.59 -17.41
C ARG A 39 14.36 9.19 -17.89
N GLN A 40 13.39 8.29 -17.81
CA GLN A 40 13.54 6.95 -18.36
C GLN A 40 13.80 7.00 -19.87
N GLN A 41 13.08 7.86 -20.61
CA GLN A 41 13.32 8.04 -22.05
C GLN A 41 14.72 8.59 -22.36
N GLN A 42 15.21 9.53 -21.54
CA GLN A 42 16.51 10.18 -21.75
C GLN A 42 17.70 9.35 -21.27
N HIS A 43 17.54 8.59 -20.22
CA HIS A 43 18.65 7.99 -19.46
C HIS A 43 18.53 6.47 -19.30
N GLY A 44 17.42 5.86 -19.70
CA GLY A 44 17.16 4.45 -19.49
C GLY A 44 16.65 4.14 -18.09
N ASN A 45 16.77 2.88 -17.68
CA ASN A 45 16.15 2.34 -16.48
C ASN A 45 16.92 2.62 -15.18
N ILE A 46 18.08 3.27 -15.26
CA ILE A 46 18.92 3.62 -14.10
C ILE A 46 19.37 5.06 -14.30
N PHE A 47 18.94 5.96 -13.41
CA PHE A 47 19.37 7.37 -13.50
C PHE A 47 19.49 8.01 -12.12
N LYS A 48 20.34 9.04 -12.04
CA LYS A 48 20.48 9.86 -10.84
C LYS A 48 19.59 11.10 -10.91
N THR A 49 19.15 11.54 -9.75
CA THR A 49 18.39 12.76 -9.49
C THR A 49 18.73 13.27 -8.08
N HIS A 50 18.09 14.34 -7.64
CA HIS A 50 18.19 14.83 -6.28
C HIS A 50 16.78 15.13 -5.77
N LEU A 51 16.28 14.34 -4.83
CA LEU A 51 14.94 14.45 -4.29
C LEU A 51 14.97 14.65 -2.78
N PHE A 52 14.16 15.57 -2.29
CA PHE A 52 13.96 15.81 -0.86
C PHE A 52 15.27 16.07 -0.09
N GLY A 53 16.20 16.82 -0.72
CA GLY A 53 17.48 17.19 -0.12
C GLY A 53 18.56 16.09 -0.18
N ARG A 54 18.33 15.01 -0.94
CA ARG A 54 19.27 13.88 -1.02
C ARG A 54 19.56 13.48 -2.47
N PRO A 55 20.85 13.25 -2.81
CA PRO A 55 21.19 12.65 -4.09
C PRO A 55 20.62 11.23 -4.12
N THR A 56 19.93 10.91 -5.21
CA THR A 56 19.07 9.73 -5.29
C THR A 56 19.27 9.02 -6.63
N ILE A 57 19.25 7.69 -6.63
CA ILE A 57 19.23 6.87 -7.83
C ILE A 57 17.87 6.19 -7.96
N ALA A 58 17.20 6.42 -9.08
CA ALA A 58 15.98 5.74 -9.45
C ALA A 58 16.32 4.48 -10.26
N LEU A 59 15.67 3.39 -9.90
CA LEU A 59 15.83 2.09 -10.53
C LEU A 59 14.48 1.63 -11.12
N ILE A 60 14.51 1.05 -12.32
CA ILE A 60 13.33 0.53 -13.02
C ILE A 60 13.61 -0.89 -13.51
N GLY A 61 12.62 -1.76 -13.41
CA GLY A 61 12.66 -3.12 -13.92
C GLY A 61 12.88 -4.20 -12.88
N ALA A 62 12.61 -5.43 -13.25
CA ALA A 62 12.64 -6.59 -12.37
C ALA A 62 14.03 -6.87 -11.76
N ASP A 63 15.10 -6.67 -12.54
CA ASP A 63 16.48 -6.85 -12.04
C ASP A 63 16.85 -5.78 -11.02
N ALA A 64 16.37 -4.55 -11.21
CA ALA A 64 16.55 -3.45 -10.28
C ALA A 64 15.82 -3.71 -8.95
N ALA A 65 14.59 -4.23 -9.01
CA ALA A 65 13.85 -4.65 -7.84
C ALA A 65 14.59 -5.79 -7.10
N ARG A 66 15.08 -6.80 -7.85
CA ARG A 66 15.89 -7.89 -7.29
C ARG A 66 17.13 -7.35 -6.58
N PHE A 67 17.89 -6.45 -7.22
CA PHE A 67 19.07 -5.85 -6.64
C PHE A 67 18.75 -5.16 -5.31
N LEU A 68 17.68 -4.37 -5.26
CA LEU A 68 17.29 -3.66 -4.05
C LEU A 68 16.89 -4.64 -2.94
N PHE A 69 16.06 -5.64 -3.24
CA PHE A 69 15.60 -6.61 -2.25
C PHE A 69 16.71 -7.50 -1.70
N SER A 70 17.69 -7.86 -2.53
CA SER A 70 18.81 -8.71 -2.11
C SER A 70 19.85 -7.98 -1.26
N ASN A 71 19.89 -6.65 -1.32
CA ASN A 71 20.84 -5.83 -0.55
C ASN A 71 20.17 -5.09 0.64
N ASP A 72 18.83 -5.19 0.78
CA ASP A 72 18.09 -4.52 1.85
C ASP A 72 18.42 -5.15 3.21
N GLY A 73 18.88 -4.35 4.15
CA GLY A 73 19.33 -4.79 5.47
C GLY A 73 20.84 -5.12 5.56
N GLU A 74 21.56 -5.11 4.45
CA GLU A 74 23.03 -5.30 4.39
C GLU A 74 23.72 -4.03 3.86
N LYS A 75 23.70 -3.82 2.54
CA LYS A 75 24.29 -2.64 1.89
C LYS A 75 23.33 -1.47 1.77
N LEU A 76 22.05 -1.75 1.86
CA LEU A 76 20.95 -0.79 1.76
C LEU A 76 20.12 -0.81 3.04
N GLU A 77 19.72 0.36 3.53
CA GLU A 77 18.87 0.47 4.71
C GLU A 77 17.73 1.46 4.46
N MET A 78 16.51 1.11 4.90
CA MET A 78 15.34 1.98 4.78
C MET A 78 15.61 3.34 5.41
N THR A 79 15.27 4.41 4.69
CA THR A 79 15.26 5.76 5.23
C THR A 79 13.85 6.32 5.25
N ASN A 80 13.58 7.11 6.27
CA ASN A 80 12.30 7.79 6.43
C ASN A 80 12.50 9.30 6.40
N THR A 81 11.43 10.00 6.12
CA THR A 81 11.35 11.45 6.35
C THR A 81 11.05 11.70 7.84
N PRO A 82 11.42 12.86 8.39
CA PRO A 82 11.11 13.21 9.78
C PRO A 82 9.62 13.10 10.13
N ASN A 83 8.74 13.37 9.18
CA ASN A 83 7.29 13.21 9.37
C ASN A 83 6.91 11.78 9.73
N PHE A 84 7.44 10.80 8.99
CA PHE A 84 7.17 9.40 9.23
C PHE A 84 7.69 8.96 10.59
N GLU A 85 8.90 9.36 10.95
CA GLU A 85 9.49 9.01 12.25
C GLU A 85 8.67 9.59 13.42
N ILE A 86 8.25 10.86 13.31
CA ILE A 86 7.46 11.53 14.35
C ILE A 86 6.04 10.99 14.43
N LEU A 87 5.38 10.83 13.28
CA LEU A 87 3.94 10.54 13.23
C LEU A 87 3.62 9.04 13.30
N LEU A 88 4.49 8.14 12.84
CA LEU A 88 4.34 6.71 13.07
C LEU A 88 4.90 6.28 14.43
N GLY A 89 5.96 6.94 14.85
CA GLY A 89 6.68 6.63 16.09
C GLY A 89 7.88 5.72 15.89
N ALA A 90 8.86 5.87 16.77
CA ALA A 90 10.14 5.17 16.67
C ALA A 90 10.03 3.63 16.77
N LYS A 91 8.94 3.12 17.30
CA LYS A 91 8.65 1.69 17.46
C LYS A 91 7.87 1.07 16.30
N SER A 92 7.47 1.89 15.33
CA SER A 92 6.76 1.39 14.14
C SER A 92 7.67 0.55 13.24
N ILE A 93 7.15 -0.55 12.72
CA ILE A 93 7.84 -1.40 11.72
C ILE A 93 8.27 -0.61 10.48
N GLY A 94 7.52 0.44 10.12
CA GLY A 94 7.87 1.33 9.02
C GLY A 94 9.12 2.17 9.27
N VAL A 95 9.53 2.33 10.53
CA VAL A 95 10.69 3.12 10.95
C VAL A 95 11.86 2.24 11.38
N GLN A 96 11.59 1.10 11.99
CA GLN A 96 12.61 0.17 12.47
C GLN A 96 13.47 -0.42 11.33
N THR A 97 14.74 -0.66 11.61
CA THR A 97 15.72 -1.25 10.67
C THR A 97 16.49 -2.41 11.31
N GLY A 98 17.26 -3.14 10.51
CA GLY A 98 18.13 -4.22 10.97
C GLY A 98 17.39 -5.33 11.73
N THR A 99 18.04 -5.89 12.75
CA THR A 99 17.53 -7.00 13.57
C THR A 99 16.23 -6.63 14.30
N ALA A 100 16.11 -5.40 14.79
CA ALA A 100 14.89 -4.93 15.46
C ALA A 100 13.67 -5.02 14.53
N HIS A 101 13.80 -4.61 13.27
CA HIS A 101 12.76 -4.76 12.27
C HIS A 101 12.39 -6.24 12.03
N GLN A 102 13.38 -7.13 11.95
CA GLN A 102 13.13 -8.55 11.66
C GLN A 102 12.37 -9.23 12.82
N ILE A 103 12.76 -8.97 14.06
CA ILE A 103 12.08 -9.49 15.26
C ILE A 103 10.65 -8.97 15.30
N LEU A 104 10.48 -7.65 15.22
CA LEU A 104 9.17 -7.00 15.24
C LEU A 104 8.26 -7.53 14.11
N ARG A 105 8.80 -7.69 12.89
CA ARG A 105 8.05 -8.23 11.75
C ARG A 105 7.48 -9.62 12.04
N ARG A 106 8.26 -10.52 12.65
CA ARG A 106 7.79 -11.86 13.01
C ARG A 106 6.66 -11.83 14.05
N GLN A 107 6.77 -10.96 15.05
CA GLN A 107 5.71 -10.79 16.05
C GLN A 107 4.42 -10.24 15.40
N LEU A 108 4.52 -9.19 14.60
CA LEU A 108 3.37 -8.58 13.92
C LEU A 108 2.72 -9.53 12.91
N PHE A 109 3.51 -10.39 12.25
CA PHE A 109 3.00 -11.35 11.27
C PHE A 109 2.02 -12.38 11.88
N GLN A 110 2.05 -12.58 13.20
CA GLN A 110 1.09 -13.46 13.89
C GLN A 110 -0.36 -12.99 13.67
N ALA A 111 -0.60 -11.68 13.53
CA ALA A 111 -1.92 -11.12 13.25
C ALA A 111 -2.38 -11.30 11.78
N PHE A 112 -1.52 -11.77 10.89
CA PHE A 112 -1.81 -11.99 9.46
C PHE A 112 -1.69 -13.46 9.04
N GLN A 113 -1.64 -14.37 10.01
CA GLN A 113 -1.66 -15.81 9.77
C GLN A 113 -3.01 -16.28 9.19
N PRO A 114 -3.07 -17.38 8.45
CA PRO A 114 -4.29 -17.89 7.80
C PRO A 114 -5.50 -17.95 8.74
N ARG A 115 -5.31 -18.43 9.98
CA ARG A 115 -6.38 -18.51 10.98
C ARG A 115 -6.97 -17.13 11.34
N ALA A 116 -6.13 -16.09 11.47
CA ALA A 116 -6.60 -14.73 11.73
C ALA A 116 -7.38 -14.19 10.52
N LEU A 117 -6.88 -14.43 9.30
CA LEU A 117 -7.54 -14.01 8.07
C LEU A 117 -8.91 -14.68 7.85
N GLU A 118 -9.09 -15.92 8.27
CA GLU A 118 -10.40 -16.61 8.25
C GLU A 118 -11.43 -15.87 9.13
N ASN A 119 -11.02 -15.44 10.33
CA ASN A 119 -11.89 -14.67 11.20
C ASN A 119 -12.18 -13.28 10.65
N TYR A 120 -11.18 -12.63 10.05
CA TYR A 120 -11.35 -11.32 9.43
C TYR A 120 -12.31 -11.36 8.24
N ALA A 121 -12.31 -12.46 7.46
CA ALA A 121 -13.20 -12.63 6.31
C ALA A 121 -14.68 -12.49 6.70
N VAL A 122 -15.09 -13.07 7.83
CA VAL A 122 -16.48 -12.97 8.32
C VAL A 122 -16.87 -11.52 8.58
N THR A 123 -16.03 -10.79 9.32
CA THR A 123 -16.28 -9.38 9.62
C THR A 123 -16.26 -8.51 8.36
N MET A 124 -15.31 -8.76 7.45
CA MET A 124 -15.23 -8.06 6.17
C MET A 124 -16.50 -8.28 5.33
N GLU A 125 -17.01 -9.51 5.26
CA GLU A 125 -18.22 -9.85 4.52
C GLU A 125 -19.44 -9.11 5.09
N GLU A 126 -19.65 -9.18 6.40
CA GLU A 126 -20.75 -8.47 7.09
C GLU A 126 -20.69 -6.96 6.87
N MET A 127 -19.51 -6.37 7.01
CA MET A 127 -19.32 -4.94 6.82
C MET A 127 -19.51 -4.54 5.35
N THR A 128 -19.04 -5.34 4.40
CA THR A 128 -19.23 -5.09 2.97
C THR A 128 -20.71 -5.08 2.62
N HIS A 129 -21.49 -6.06 3.09
CA HIS A 129 -22.95 -6.07 2.87
C HIS A 129 -23.62 -4.82 3.41
N ARG A 130 -23.27 -4.39 4.63
CA ARG A 130 -23.83 -3.17 5.24
C ARG A 130 -23.53 -1.92 4.40
N TYR A 131 -22.29 -1.79 3.91
CA TYR A 131 -21.90 -0.65 3.08
C TYR A 131 -22.56 -0.68 1.70
N LEU A 132 -22.65 -1.83 1.05
CA LEU A 132 -23.35 -1.98 -0.24
C LEU A 132 -24.83 -1.61 -0.12
N GLN A 133 -25.52 -2.04 0.95
CA GLN A 133 -26.93 -1.65 1.22
C GLN A 133 -27.07 -0.15 1.48
N LYS A 134 -26.14 0.46 2.21
CA LYS A 134 -26.10 1.92 2.41
C LYS A 134 -25.95 2.66 1.08
N TRP A 135 -25.03 2.22 0.23
CA TRP A 135 -24.77 2.86 -1.07
C TRP A 135 -25.93 2.70 -2.04
N GLU A 136 -26.64 1.59 -2.00
CA GLU A 136 -27.89 1.39 -2.76
C GLU A 136 -28.92 2.49 -2.47
N GLN A 137 -29.04 2.92 -1.22
CA GLN A 137 -29.96 3.98 -0.81
C GLN A 137 -29.51 5.39 -1.24
N MET A 138 -28.24 5.57 -1.60
CA MET A 138 -27.69 6.85 -2.03
C MET A 138 -27.95 7.16 -3.51
N GLU A 139 -28.24 6.15 -4.35
CA GLU A 139 -28.44 6.22 -5.80
C GLU A 139 -27.23 6.78 -6.58
N THR A 140 -26.55 7.77 -6.03
CA THR A 140 -25.31 8.34 -6.56
C THR A 140 -24.27 8.44 -5.45
N LEU A 141 -23.01 8.12 -5.79
CA LEU A 141 -21.92 8.20 -4.83
C LEU A 141 -20.60 8.59 -5.53
N THR A 142 -19.63 9.01 -4.72
CA THR A 142 -18.25 9.18 -5.14
C THR A 142 -17.43 8.04 -4.53
N TRP A 143 -17.01 7.09 -5.37
CA TRP A 143 -16.35 5.86 -4.90
C TRP A 143 -15.18 6.10 -3.97
N TYR A 144 -14.27 7.03 -4.31
CA TYR A 144 -13.10 7.30 -3.49
C TYR A 144 -13.47 7.70 -2.06
N GLU A 145 -14.46 8.61 -1.91
CA GLU A 145 -14.89 9.10 -0.59
C GLU A 145 -15.61 8.00 0.22
N GLU A 146 -16.47 7.23 -0.43
CA GLU A 146 -17.20 6.17 0.27
C GLU A 146 -16.32 4.96 0.56
N LEU A 147 -15.40 4.60 -0.34
CA LEU A 147 -14.41 3.54 -0.08
C LEU A 147 -13.41 3.94 1.01
N LYS A 148 -13.10 5.24 1.13
CA LYS A 148 -12.28 5.76 2.23
C LYS A 148 -12.93 5.50 3.59
N LYS A 149 -14.24 5.73 3.72
CA LYS A 149 -15.00 5.40 4.94
C LYS A 149 -15.05 3.89 5.19
N TYR A 150 -15.33 3.13 4.14
CA TYR A 150 -15.42 1.67 4.20
C TYR A 150 -14.11 1.02 4.67
N THR A 151 -12.99 1.31 4.02
CA THR A 151 -11.70 0.70 4.36
C THR A 151 -11.18 1.17 5.72
N LEU A 152 -11.46 2.41 6.14
CA LEU A 152 -11.11 2.88 7.49
C LEU A 152 -11.93 2.16 8.56
N ASP A 153 -13.23 1.99 8.35
CA ASP A 153 -14.11 1.29 9.29
C ASP A 153 -13.69 -0.18 9.45
N ILE A 154 -13.39 -0.87 8.35
CA ILE A 154 -12.83 -2.24 8.38
C ILE A 154 -11.51 -2.28 9.14
N ALA A 155 -10.57 -1.38 8.80
CA ALA A 155 -9.27 -1.35 9.47
C ALA A 155 -9.42 -1.08 10.98
N CYS A 156 -10.27 -0.13 11.39
CA CYS A 156 -10.54 0.13 12.79
C CYS A 156 -11.21 -1.06 13.49
N ARG A 157 -12.18 -1.70 12.84
CA ARG A 157 -12.87 -2.85 13.41
C ARG A 157 -11.93 -4.05 13.61
N LEU A 158 -11.12 -4.35 12.58
CA LEU A 158 -10.23 -5.52 12.61
C LEU A 158 -8.91 -5.29 13.33
N PHE A 159 -8.44 -4.03 13.42
CA PHE A 159 -7.15 -3.77 14.07
C PHE A 159 -7.28 -3.36 15.54
N VAL A 160 -8.35 -2.66 15.90
CA VAL A 160 -8.54 -2.17 17.28
C VAL A 160 -9.90 -2.48 17.88
N GLY A 161 -10.78 -3.17 17.17
CA GLY A 161 -12.09 -3.63 17.65
C GLY A 161 -13.13 -2.51 17.78
N VAL A 162 -12.93 -1.36 17.14
CA VAL A 162 -13.87 -0.23 17.16
C VAL A 162 -14.38 0.07 15.74
N SER A 163 -15.60 0.61 15.63
CA SER A 163 -16.17 1.05 14.36
C SER A 163 -16.14 2.57 14.28
N THR A 164 -15.67 3.12 13.16
CA THR A 164 -15.71 4.56 12.89
C THR A 164 -17.13 5.04 12.55
N ALA A 165 -17.96 4.15 12.00
CA ALA A 165 -19.37 4.48 11.75
C ALA A 165 -20.15 4.87 13.03
N ALA A 166 -19.65 4.45 14.19
CA ALA A 166 -20.20 4.80 15.51
C ALA A 166 -19.44 5.96 16.19
N ASP A 167 -18.37 6.49 15.58
CA ASP A 167 -17.49 7.48 16.21
C ASP A 167 -16.84 8.44 15.17
N GLU A 168 -17.62 9.40 14.74
CA GLU A 168 -17.16 10.45 13.81
C GLU A 168 -15.95 11.24 14.33
N ALA A 169 -15.81 11.34 15.66
CA ALA A 169 -14.65 12.02 16.26
C ALA A 169 -13.35 11.24 16.01
N LEU A 170 -13.41 9.91 15.94
CA LEU A 170 -12.25 9.07 15.61
C LEU A 170 -11.82 9.29 14.15
N GLU A 171 -12.77 9.31 13.21
CA GLU A 171 -12.50 9.56 11.80
C GLU A 171 -11.76 10.88 11.61
N LYS A 172 -12.28 11.96 12.22
CA LYS A 172 -11.65 13.29 12.13
C LYS A 172 -10.24 13.33 12.74
N VAL A 173 -10.04 12.72 13.88
CA VAL A 173 -8.72 12.68 14.54
C VAL A 173 -7.74 11.88 13.70
N TYR A 174 -8.19 10.78 13.10
CA TYR A 174 -7.39 9.98 12.18
C TYR A 174 -7.01 10.78 10.91
N GLU A 175 -7.96 11.48 10.31
CA GLU A 175 -7.71 12.28 9.12
C GLU A 175 -6.71 13.42 9.39
N ASP A 176 -6.88 14.17 10.47
CA ASP A 176 -5.94 15.22 10.88
C ASP A 176 -4.52 14.66 11.10
N TRP A 177 -4.40 13.45 11.64
CA TRP A 177 -3.11 12.78 11.81
C TRP A 177 -2.51 12.33 10.48
N SER A 178 -3.26 11.63 9.63
CA SER A 178 -2.76 11.05 8.38
C SER A 178 -2.30 12.13 7.39
N GLN A 179 -2.99 13.26 7.32
CA GLN A 179 -2.59 14.40 6.49
C GLN A 179 -1.20 14.95 6.84
N GLY A 180 -0.78 14.83 8.10
CA GLY A 180 0.54 15.29 8.54
C GLY A 180 1.71 14.54 7.92
N LEU A 181 1.52 13.27 7.55
CA LEU A 181 2.56 12.43 6.95
C LEU A 181 3.14 13.00 5.65
N LEU A 182 2.36 13.85 4.97
CA LEU A 182 2.70 14.41 3.67
C LEU A 182 2.93 15.94 3.71
N THR A 183 2.99 16.52 4.91
CA THR A 183 3.23 17.96 5.07
C THR A 183 4.71 18.25 5.35
N ILE A 184 5.11 19.51 5.23
CA ILE A 184 6.43 19.94 5.69
C ILE A 184 6.47 19.84 7.22
N PRO A 185 7.49 19.20 7.83
CA PRO A 185 7.56 18.97 9.29
C PRO A 185 7.92 20.22 10.08
N VAL A 186 7.18 21.30 9.84
CA VAL A 186 7.36 22.56 10.58
C VAL A 186 6.26 22.67 11.62
N ARG A 187 6.67 22.61 12.90
CA ARG A 187 5.76 22.67 14.04
C ARG A 187 5.65 24.11 14.54
N PHE A 188 4.55 24.77 14.22
CA PHE A 188 4.11 26.01 14.85
C PHE A 188 2.61 25.93 15.16
N PRO A 189 2.08 26.70 16.09
CA PRO A 189 0.68 26.61 16.51
C PRO A 189 -0.28 26.65 15.31
N LEU A 190 -1.23 25.71 15.27
CA LEU A 190 -2.25 25.55 14.22
C LEU A 190 -1.74 25.11 12.84
N SER A 191 -0.44 24.83 12.66
CA SER A 191 0.04 24.23 11.40
C SER A 191 -0.59 22.84 11.19
N LYS A 192 -0.65 22.39 9.93
CA LYS A 192 -1.12 21.02 9.61
C LYS A 192 -0.30 19.95 10.35
N PHE A 193 1.02 20.16 10.44
CA PHE A 193 1.89 19.23 11.14
C PHE A 193 1.67 19.24 12.66
N ASP A 194 1.46 20.40 13.29
CA ASP A 194 1.15 20.50 14.74
C ASP A 194 -0.19 19.81 15.06
N ARG A 195 -1.23 20.00 14.21
CA ARG A 195 -2.49 19.28 14.35
C ARG A 195 -2.31 17.76 14.26
N ALA A 196 -1.51 17.30 13.31
CA ALA A 196 -1.22 15.89 13.15
C ALA A 196 -0.52 15.27 14.38
N VAL A 197 0.46 15.98 14.95
CA VAL A 197 1.14 15.55 16.18
C VAL A 197 0.15 15.46 17.34
N ARG A 198 -0.70 16.45 17.55
CA ARG A 198 -1.74 16.42 18.60
C ARG A 198 -2.77 15.30 18.36
N SER A 199 -3.11 15.06 17.10
CA SER A 199 -4.03 13.97 16.75
C SER A 199 -3.41 12.61 17.00
N ARG A 200 -2.10 12.44 16.73
CA ARG A 200 -1.35 11.25 17.13
C ARG A 200 -1.44 10.99 18.64
N GLU A 201 -1.21 12.01 19.45
CA GLU A 201 -1.31 11.90 20.92
C GLU A 201 -2.70 11.43 21.38
N LYS A 202 -3.77 11.96 20.75
CA LYS A 202 -5.15 11.53 21.03
C LYS A 202 -5.40 10.08 20.63
N LEU A 203 -4.90 9.64 19.46
CA LEU A 203 -5.02 8.26 19.01
C LEU A 203 -4.29 7.30 19.95
N LEU A 204 -3.04 7.63 20.32
CA LEU A 204 -2.26 6.81 21.25
C LEU A 204 -2.91 6.71 22.63
N ALA A 205 -3.47 7.81 23.15
CA ALA A 205 -4.20 7.81 24.42
C ALA A 205 -5.48 6.95 24.34
N ARG A 206 -6.12 6.90 23.16
CA ARG A 206 -7.26 6.01 22.94
C ARG A 206 -6.84 4.55 22.90
N PHE A 207 -5.75 4.21 22.21
CA PHE A 207 -5.22 2.85 22.18
C PHE A 207 -4.79 2.38 23.56
N GLU A 208 -4.20 3.26 24.38
CA GLU A 208 -3.88 2.94 25.79
C GLU A 208 -5.12 2.49 26.55
N ARG A 209 -6.23 3.24 26.47
CA ARG A 209 -7.50 2.87 27.12
C ARG A 209 -8.07 1.55 26.61
N LEU A 210 -7.94 1.27 25.29
CA LEU A 210 -8.37 -0.01 24.72
C LEU A 210 -7.52 -1.17 25.26
N ILE A 211 -6.21 -0.97 25.36
CA ILE A 211 -5.28 -1.96 25.95
C ILE A 211 -5.64 -2.23 27.40
N ASP A 212 -5.82 -1.18 28.20
CA ASP A 212 -6.21 -1.32 29.61
C ASP A 212 -7.54 -2.08 29.78
N GLY A 213 -8.55 -1.72 28.99
CA GLY A 213 -9.84 -2.39 29.00
C GLY A 213 -9.75 -3.89 28.70
N ARG A 214 -8.92 -4.28 27.69
CA ARG A 214 -8.73 -5.69 27.32
C ARG A 214 -7.93 -6.48 28.33
N GLN A 215 -6.97 -5.86 29.01
CA GLN A 215 -6.22 -6.51 30.07
C GLN A 215 -7.06 -6.71 31.33
N GLN A 216 -7.97 -5.77 31.65
CA GLN A 216 -8.90 -5.89 32.77
C GLN A 216 -10.07 -6.86 32.49
N HIS A 217 -10.54 -6.86 31.24
CA HIS A 217 -11.66 -7.69 30.80
C HIS A 217 -11.26 -8.46 29.54
N PRO A 218 -10.53 -9.59 29.68
CA PRO A 218 -10.15 -10.43 28.54
C PRO A 218 -11.40 -10.82 27.76
N SER A 219 -11.46 -10.46 26.49
CA SER A 219 -12.53 -10.82 25.56
C SER A 219 -12.04 -11.85 24.56
N ASN A 220 -12.97 -12.59 23.94
CA ASN A 220 -12.65 -13.50 22.83
C ASN A 220 -12.53 -12.76 21.49
N GLU A 221 -12.31 -11.45 21.51
CA GLU A 221 -12.11 -10.68 20.27
C GLU A 221 -10.81 -11.13 19.58
N GLN A 222 -10.93 -11.36 18.27
CA GLN A 222 -9.83 -11.89 17.43
C GLN A 222 -9.33 -10.81 16.46
N ASP A 223 -9.19 -9.58 16.93
CA ASP A 223 -8.60 -8.49 16.19
C ASP A 223 -7.07 -8.43 16.37
N VAL A 224 -6.42 -7.59 15.55
CA VAL A 224 -4.96 -7.42 15.58
C VAL A 224 -4.48 -7.02 16.98
N LEU A 225 -5.15 -6.08 17.66
CA LEU A 225 -4.73 -5.61 18.98
C LEU A 225 -4.71 -6.76 19.99
N SER A 226 -5.74 -7.61 20.01
CA SER A 226 -5.82 -8.78 20.90
C SER A 226 -4.70 -9.79 20.63
N ILE A 227 -4.40 -10.03 19.35
CA ILE A 227 -3.31 -10.92 18.97
C ILE A 227 -1.96 -10.36 19.40
N LEU A 228 -1.71 -9.05 19.20
CA LEU A 228 -0.45 -8.41 19.55
C LEU A 228 -0.21 -8.33 21.05
N LEU A 229 -1.27 -8.23 21.87
CA LEU A 229 -1.15 -8.23 23.34
C LEU A 229 -0.59 -9.53 23.91
N VAL A 230 -0.71 -10.65 23.18
CA VAL A 230 -0.21 -11.97 23.59
C VAL A 230 0.95 -12.47 22.72
N ALA A 231 1.28 -11.74 21.64
CA ALA A 231 2.35 -12.10 20.72
C ALA A 231 3.73 -12.09 21.41
N LYS A 232 4.51 -13.12 21.15
CA LYS A 232 5.88 -13.28 21.67
C LYS A 232 6.84 -13.56 20.54
N ASP A 233 8.11 -13.19 20.74
CA ASP A 233 9.20 -13.61 19.87
C ASP A 233 9.68 -15.04 20.22
N GLU A 234 10.72 -15.49 19.52
CA GLU A 234 11.30 -16.84 19.72
C GLU A 234 11.93 -17.03 21.10
N GLU A 235 12.29 -15.92 21.76
CA GLU A 235 12.88 -15.89 23.11
C GLU A 235 11.82 -15.74 24.21
N GLY A 236 10.54 -15.61 23.82
CA GLY A 236 9.40 -15.46 24.75
C GLY A 236 9.12 -14.03 25.17
N ASN A 237 9.79 -13.02 24.58
CA ASN A 237 9.56 -11.60 24.88
C ASN A 237 8.26 -11.11 24.22
N ALA A 238 7.44 -10.43 25.00
CA ALA A 238 6.23 -9.79 24.52
C ALA A 238 6.52 -8.39 23.93
N LEU A 239 5.63 -7.92 23.08
CA LEU A 239 5.65 -6.53 22.61
C LEU A 239 5.38 -5.56 23.75
N SER A 240 6.12 -4.46 23.82
CA SER A 240 5.80 -3.38 24.75
C SER A 240 4.52 -2.65 24.31
N ARG A 241 3.85 -1.95 25.23
CA ARG A 241 2.69 -1.11 24.87
C ARG A 241 3.03 -0.05 23.82
N ALA A 242 4.27 0.47 23.84
CA ALA A 242 4.74 1.41 22.83
C ALA A 242 4.87 0.75 21.44
N ASP A 243 5.42 -0.47 21.39
CA ASP A 243 5.49 -1.24 20.16
C ASP A 243 4.09 -1.50 19.58
N ILE A 244 3.16 -1.94 20.42
CA ILE A 244 1.77 -2.20 19.99
C ILE A 244 1.12 -0.93 19.45
N LYS A 245 1.15 0.19 20.17
CA LYS A 245 0.49 1.43 19.78
C LYS A 245 1.04 2.02 18.47
N ASP A 246 2.37 2.11 18.34
CA ASP A 246 3.00 2.65 17.14
C ASP A 246 2.71 1.76 15.92
N ASN A 247 2.69 0.43 16.10
CA ASN A 247 2.43 -0.49 15.01
C ASN A 247 0.95 -0.57 14.62
N VAL A 248 0.03 -0.56 15.56
CA VAL A 248 -1.41 -0.45 15.26
C VAL A 248 -1.71 0.83 14.50
N LEU A 249 -1.13 1.97 14.90
CA LEU A 249 -1.26 3.22 14.19
C LEU A 249 -0.72 3.14 12.75
N GLY A 250 0.47 2.54 12.59
CA GLY A 250 1.07 2.29 11.27
C GLY A 250 0.23 1.36 10.40
N MET A 251 -0.37 0.32 10.97
CA MET A 251 -1.25 -0.61 10.24
C MET A 251 -2.54 0.05 9.79
N LEU A 252 -3.13 0.95 10.59
CA LEU A 252 -4.34 1.68 10.22
C LEU A 252 -4.12 2.49 8.93
N ILE A 253 -3.02 3.25 8.81
CA ILE A 253 -2.75 4.00 7.58
C ILE A 253 -2.42 3.09 6.40
N ALA A 254 -1.63 2.04 6.64
CA ALA A 254 -1.22 1.12 5.59
C ALA A 254 -2.39 0.33 5.02
N GLY A 255 -3.30 -0.15 5.87
CA GLY A 255 -4.45 -0.96 5.47
C GLY A 255 -5.63 -0.16 4.92
N HIS A 256 -5.70 1.14 5.22
CA HIS A 256 -6.80 2.00 4.78
C HIS A 256 -6.52 2.66 3.42
N GLU A 257 -5.53 3.53 3.35
CA GLU A 257 -5.32 4.41 2.18
C GLU A 257 -4.96 3.63 0.90
N THR A 258 -4.18 2.56 1.03
CA THR A 258 -3.77 1.74 -0.12
C THR A 258 -4.94 0.92 -0.67
N LEU A 259 -5.78 0.37 0.20
CA LEU A 259 -6.99 -0.35 -0.20
C LEU A 259 -8.05 0.57 -0.82
N THR A 260 -8.24 1.77 -0.27
CA THR A 260 -9.09 2.80 -0.90
C THR A 260 -8.68 3.04 -2.35
N SER A 261 -7.39 3.23 -2.60
CA SER A 261 -6.83 3.42 -3.94
C SER A 261 -7.09 2.20 -4.85
N ALA A 262 -6.78 1.01 -4.37
CA ALA A 262 -6.93 -0.24 -5.13
C ALA A 262 -8.39 -0.51 -5.50
N LEU A 263 -9.32 -0.37 -4.55
CA LEU A 263 -10.75 -0.60 -4.77
C LEU A 263 -11.38 0.46 -5.67
N THR A 264 -10.97 1.73 -5.54
CA THR A 264 -11.41 2.80 -6.46
C THR A 264 -10.96 2.50 -7.89
N SER A 265 -9.72 2.05 -8.06
CA SER A 265 -9.16 1.67 -9.36
C SER A 265 -9.87 0.45 -9.95
N LEU A 266 -10.21 -0.54 -9.12
CA LEU A 266 -11.01 -1.70 -9.52
C LEU A 266 -12.38 -1.27 -10.06
N CYS A 267 -13.11 -0.42 -9.30
CA CYS A 267 -14.42 0.06 -9.72
C CYS A 267 -14.38 0.86 -11.03
N LEU A 268 -13.33 1.69 -11.22
CA LEU A 268 -13.11 2.43 -12.47
C LEU A 268 -12.86 1.49 -13.65
N LEU A 269 -11.88 0.59 -13.51
CA LEU A 269 -11.47 -0.29 -14.59
C LEU A 269 -12.59 -1.26 -15.00
N LEU A 270 -13.35 -1.79 -14.05
CA LEU A 270 -14.51 -2.65 -14.37
C LEU A 270 -15.62 -1.86 -15.06
N ALA A 271 -15.89 -0.61 -14.68
CA ALA A 271 -16.87 0.23 -15.34
C ALA A 271 -16.47 0.58 -16.80
N GLN A 272 -15.16 0.72 -17.05
CA GLN A 272 -14.62 1.00 -18.40
C GLN A 272 -14.52 -0.27 -19.28
N HIS A 273 -14.54 -1.46 -18.68
CA HIS A 273 -14.34 -2.74 -19.38
C HIS A 273 -15.51 -3.71 -19.11
N PRO A 274 -16.72 -3.44 -19.66
CA PRO A 274 -17.92 -4.22 -19.37
C PRO A 274 -17.78 -5.70 -19.72
N LYS A 275 -17.00 -6.08 -20.73
CA LYS A 275 -16.73 -7.49 -21.08
C LYS A 275 -15.98 -8.22 -19.95
N VAL A 276 -15.00 -7.57 -19.33
CA VAL A 276 -14.28 -8.13 -18.17
C VAL A 276 -15.23 -8.30 -16.99
N LEU A 277 -16.06 -7.28 -16.72
CA LEU A 277 -17.06 -7.33 -15.66
C LEU A 277 -18.04 -8.50 -15.85
N GLU A 278 -18.54 -8.70 -17.09
CA GLU A 278 -19.43 -9.83 -17.40
C GLU A 278 -18.73 -11.19 -17.23
N THR A 279 -17.45 -11.31 -17.57
CA THR A 279 -16.67 -12.54 -17.35
C THR A 279 -16.52 -12.84 -15.85
N VAL A 280 -16.25 -11.83 -15.01
CA VAL A 280 -16.22 -12.01 -13.54
C VAL A 280 -17.58 -12.46 -13.02
N ARG A 281 -18.67 -11.90 -13.53
CA ARG A 281 -20.04 -12.29 -13.16
C ARG A 281 -20.35 -13.73 -13.57
N ALA A 282 -19.96 -14.11 -14.78
CA ALA A 282 -20.12 -15.48 -15.28
C ALA A 282 -19.36 -16.51 -14.44
N GLU A 283 -18.11 -16.21 -14.04
CA GLU A 283 -17.34 -17.05 -13.10
C GLU A 283 -18.13 -17.29 -11.81
N GLN A 284 -18.66 -16.23 -11.21
CA GLN A 284 -19.38 -16.35 -9.94
C GLN A 284 -20.71 -17.11 -10.09
N ALA A 285 -21.41 -16.92 -11.21
CA ALA A 285 -22.62 -17.68 -11.51
C ALA A 285 -22.32 -19.18 -11.64
N GLN A 286 -21.21 -19.54 -12.30
CA GLN A 286 -20.77 -20.94 -12.41
C GLN A 286 -20.41 -21.57 -11.05
N LEU A 287 -19.92 -20.76 -10.10
CA LEU A 287 -19.64 -21.19 -8.72
C LEU A 287 -20.90 -21.28 -7.84
N GLY A 288 -22.10 -20.96 -8.40
CA GLY A 288 -23.38 -21.08 -7.71
C GLY A 288 -23.61 -20.01 -6.65
N PHE A 289 -22.96 -18.85 -6.73
CA PHE A 289 -23.07 -17.75 -5.77
C PHE A 289 -23.00 -18.22 -4.31
N PRO A 290 -21.83 -18.62 -3.80
CA PRO A 290 -21.70 -19.13 -2.44
C PRO A 290 -22.36 -18.17 -1.43
N THR A 291 -23.14 -18.74 -0.51
CA THR A 291 -23.83 -17.95 0.53
C THR A 291 -22.86 -17.39 1.56
N GLN A 292 -21.67 -17.99 1.72
CA GLN A 292 -20.60 -17.55 2.58
C GLN A 292 -19.27 -17.54 1.79
N LEU A 293 -18.56 -16.41 1.87
CA LEU A 293 -17.29 -16.23 1.18
C LEU A 293 -16.11 -16.65 2.05
N THR A 294 -15.90 -17.96 2.16
CA THR A 294 -14.72 -18.52 2.82
C THR A 294 -13.45 -18.34 1.96
N GLN A 295 -12.27 -18.49 2.56
CA GLN A 295 -11.03 -18.49 1.77
C GLN A 295 -11.02 -19.61 0.71
N ALA A 296 -11.69 -20.74 0.96
CA ALA A 296 -11.79 -21.84 0.01
C ALA A 296 -12.66 -21.45 -1.21
N THR A 297 -13.80 -20.78 -0.99
CA THR A 297 -14.66 -20.30 -2.09
C THR A 297 -13.99 -19.17 -2.86
N LEU A 298 -13.33 -18.25 -2.18
CA LEU A 298 -12.59 -17.15 -2.83
C LEU A 298 -11.43 -17.69 -3.70
N LYS A 299 -10.74 -18.74 -3.30
CA LYS A 299 -9.68 -19.38 -4.11
C LYS A 299 -10.19 -19.91 -5.45
N GLN A 300 -11.45 -20.29 -5.56
CA GLN A 300 -12.04 -20.78 -6.80
C GLN A 300 -12.33 -19.67 -7.82
N MET A 301 -12.41 -18.41 -7.38
CA MET A 301 -12.60 -17.24 -8.24
C MET A 301 -11.28 -16.85 -8.91
N THR A 302 -10.87 -17.64 -9.91
CA THR A 302 -9.55 -17.53 -10.55
C THR A 302 -9.45 -16.35 -11.51
N TYR A 303 -10.54 -16.06 -12.25
CA TYR A 303 -10.58 -14.92 -13.15
C TYR A 303 -10.64 -13.60 -12.37
N LEU A 304 -11.42 -13.55 -11.30
CA LEU A 304 -11.39 -12.39 -10.39
C LEU A 304 -9.99 -12.15 -9.83
N GLU A 305 -9.24 -13.19 -9.50
CA GLU A 305 -7.83 -13.05 -9.07
C GLU A 305 -6.96 -12.42 -10.16
N GLN A 306 -7.15 -12.81 -11.42
CA GLN A 306 -6.43 -12.21 -12.56
C GLN A 306 -6.80 -10.73 -12.71
N VAL A 307 -8.08 -10.39 -12.57
CA VAL A 307 -8.56 -8.99 -12.60
C VAL A 307 -7.89 -8.17 -11.50
N LEU A 308 -7.84 -8.66 -10.26
CA LEU A 308 -7.20 -7.94 -9.15
C LEU A 308 -5.70 -7.75 -9.36
N LYS A 309 -5.01 -8.75 -9.90
CA LYS A 309 -3.60 -8.61 -10.28
C LYS A 309 -3.40 -7.54 -11.35
N GLU A 310 -4.26 -7.50 -12.36
CA GLU A 310 -4.16 -6.53 -13.45
C GLU A 310 -4.47 -5.10 -12.97
N VAL A 311 -5.44 -4.94 -12.07
CA VAL A 311 -5.69 -3.64 -11.42
C VAL A 311 -4.43 -3.14 -10.71
N LEU A 312 -3.80 -3.99 -9.91
CA LEU A 312 -2.59 -3.64 -9.15
C LEU A 312 -1.36 -3.46 -10.05
N ARG A 313 -1.30 -4.11 -11.21
CA ARG A 313 -0.25 -3.89 -12.21
C ARG A 313 -0.39 -2.53 -12.87
N LEU A 314 -1.60 -2.24 -13.37
CA LEU A 314 -1.85 -1.05 -14.18
C LEU A 314 -1.94 0.22 -13.33
N VAL A 315 -2.57 0.11 -12.16
CA VAL A 315 -2.78 1.24 -11.23
C VAL A 315 -2.36 0.83 -9.82
N PRO A 316 -1.06 0.65 -9.57
CA PRO A 316 -0.60 0.36 -8.21
C PRO A 316 -0.92 1.53 -7.28
N PRO A 317 -1.41 1.27 -6.05
CA PRO A 317 -1.69 2.32 -5.06
C PRO A 317 -0.48 3.19 -4.74
N VAL A 318 0.71 2.60 -4.74
CA VAL A 318 1.99 3.24 -4.46
C VAL A 318 2.86 3.16 -5.70
N VAL A 319 3.41 4.30 -6.14
CA VAL A 319 4.16 4.37 -7.41
C VAL A 319 5.66 4.08 -7.27
N ARG A 320 6.20 4.09 -6.06
CA ARG A 320 7.61 3.75 -5.82
C ARG A 320 7.81 3.11 -4.46
N SER A 321 8.91 2.40 -4.31
CA SER A 321 9.33 1.91 -2.99
C SER A 321 9.71 3.07 -2.05
N GLY A 322 9.73 2.81 -0.76
CA GLY A 322 10.46 3.67 0.18
C GLY A 322 11.94 3.77 -0.21
N SER A 323 12.57 4.90 0.09
CA SER A 323 14.00 5.10 -0.18
C SER A 323 14.87 4.22 0.72
N ARG A 324 16.04 3.78 0.19
CA ARG A 324 17.09 3.12 0.94
C ARG A 324 18.34 3.96 0.87
N LYS A 325 18.95 4.19 2.01
CA LYS A 325 20.29 4.77 2.08
C LYS A 325 21.34 3.71 1.75
N VAL A 326 22.30 4.04 0.91
CA VAL A 326 23.43 3.20 0.59
C VAL A 326 24.43 3.27 1.74
N LEU A 327 24.60 2.17 2.48
CA LEU A 327 25.51 2.07 3.62
C LEU A 327 26.96 1.82 3.17
N GLU A 328 27.10 1.08 2.06
CA GLU A 328 28.37 0.74 1.44
C GLU A 328 28.23 0.89 -0.08
N SER A 329 29.22 1.54 -0.72
CA SER A 329 29.20 1.69 -2.17
C SER A 329 29.08 0.34 -2.86
N CYS A 330 28.20 0.24 -3.83
CA CYS A 330 27.94 -0.98 -4.58
C CYS A 330 27.75 -0.67 -6.06
N GLU A 331 27.59 -1.71 -6.88
CA GLU A 331 27.50 -1.60 -8.33
C GLU A 331 26.23 -2.27 -8.83
N PHE A 332 25.58 -1.63 -9.80
CA PHE A 332 24.42 -2.21 -10.48
C PHE A 332 24.30 -1.66 -11.90
N GLY A 333 24.04 -2.56 -12.88
CA GLY A 333 23.77 -2.21 -14.26
C GLY A 333 24.91 -1.43 -14.96
N GLY A 334 26.16 -1.66 -14.57
CA GLY A 334 27.33 -0.97 -15.10
C GLY A 334 27.59 0.40 -14.47
N TYR A 335 26.95 0.72 -13.35
CA TYR A 335 27.10 1.98 -12.65
C TYR A 335 27.52 1.79 -11.20
N SER A 336 28.24 2.78 -10.68
CA SER A 336 28.53 2.90 -9.25
C SER A 336 27.35 3.54 -8.52
N ILE A 337 26.97 2.94 -7.39
CA ILE A 337 25.93 3.44 -6.47
C ILE A 337 26.66 3.87 -5.17
N PRO A 338 26.91 5.18 -4.96
CA PRO A 338 27.79 5.65 -3.91
C PRO A 338 27.19 5.53 -2.52
N LYS A 339 28.02 5.25 -1.53
CA LYS A 339 27.67 5.38 -0.11
C LYS A 339 27.08 6.74 0.21
N GLY A 340 26.01 6.74 1.02
CA GLY A 340 25.33 7.94 1.50
C GLY A 340 24.24 8.46 0.57
N TRP A 341 24.15 7.95 -0.68
CA TRP A 341 23.06 8.26 -1.58
C TRP A 341 21.80 7.48 -1.23
N ASP A 342 20.65 7.96 -1.65
CA ASP A 342 19.40 7.21 -1.59
C ASP A 342 19.18 6.42 -2.89
N VAL A 343 18.51 5.28 -2.79
CA VAL A 343 18.09 4.45 -3.92
C VAL A 343 16.64 3.98 -3.71
N TYR A 344 15.85 3.95 -4.77
CA TYR A 344 14.50 3.39 -4.77
C TYR A 344 14.18 2.76 -6.13
N TYR A 345 13.19 1.87 -6.18
CA TYR A 345 12.67 1.36 -7.45
C TYR A 345 11.27 1.91 -7.75
N GLN A 346 10.97 2.03 -9.05
CA GLN A 346 9.68 2.44 -9.57
C GLN A 346 8.81 1.22 -9.84
N ILE A 347 7.55 1.28 -9.43
CA ILE A 347 6.59 0.19 -9.57
C ILE A 347 5.87 0.25 -10.93
N PRO A 348 5.21 1.36 -11.32
CA PRO A 348 4.46 1.42 -12.58
C PRO A 348 5.33 1.13 -13.81
N GLU A 349 6.52 1.72 -13.88
CA GLU A 349 7.43 1.54 -15.02
C GLU A 349 7.96 0.11 -15.09
N THR A 350 8.17 -0.55 -13.93
CA THR A 350 8.51 -1.98 -13.89
C THR A 350 7.35 -2.84 -14.40
N HIS A 351 6.11 -2.49 -14.07
CA HIS A 351 4.90 -3.16 -14.53
C HIS A 351 4.55 -2.85 -16.00
N GLN A 352 5.22 -1.89 -16.63
CA GLN A 352 5.04 -1.51 -18.04
C GLN A 352 6.15 -2.06 -18.96
N ASP A 353 7.00 -2.97 -18.48
CA ASP A 353 8.09 -3.55 -19.26
C ASP A 353 7.53 -4.36 -20.45
N ARG A 354 7.76 -3.86 -21.65
CA ARG A 354 7.31 -4.48 -22.92
C ARG A 354 8.02 -5.79 -23.25
N GLN A 355 9.13 -6.09 -22.59
CA GLN A 355 9.80 -7.38 -22.74
C GLN A 355 9.09 -8.51 -21.96
N ILE A 356 8.22 -8.14 -21.02
CA ILE A 356 7.50 -9.05 -20.14
C ILE A 356 6.00 -9.01 -20.45
N TYR A 357 5.42 -7.81 -20.54
CA TYR A 357 4.00 -7.61 -20.71
C TYR A 357 3.63 -7.21 -22.13
N THR A 358 2.79 -8.00 -22.77
CA THR A 358 2.24 -7.70 -24.10
C THR A 358 1.22 -6.57 -24.01
N HIS A 359 1.41 -5.48 -24.76
CA HIS A 359 0.55 -4.29 -24.70
C HIS A 359 0.32 -3.84 -23.24
N PRO A 360 1.39 -3.46 -22.51
CA PRO A 360 1.33 -3.21 -21.08
C PRO A 360 0.39 -2.06 -20.68
N GLU A 361 0.04 -1.16 -21.60
CA GLU A 361 -0.90 -0.05 -21.41
C GLU A 361 -2.36 -0.50 -21.37
N ARG A 362 -2.69 -1.74 -21.80
CA ARG A 362 -4.06 -2.25 -21.84
C ARG A 362 -4.43 -2.96 -20.55
N PHE A 363 -5.68 -2.79 -20.13
CA PHE A 363 -6.28 -3.59 -19.08
C PHE A 363 -6.68 -4.96 -19.64
N ASP A 364 -5.90 -5.96 -19.35
CA ASP A 364 -6.00 -7.31 -19.90
C ASP A 364 -5.71 -8.36 -18.83
N PRO A 365 -6.73 -8.80 -18.06
CA PRO A 365 -6.58 -9.78 -17.01
C PRO A 365 -6.03 -11.14 -17.48
N ASP A 366 -6.29 -11.52 -18.75
CA ASP A 366 -5.88 -12.81 -19.31
C ASP A 366 -4.36 -12.98 -19.38
N ARG A 367 -3.58 -11.88 -19.23
CA ARG A 367 -2.11 -11.97 -19.10
C ARG A 367 -1.65 -12.77 -17.88
N PHE A 368 -2.52 -12.89 -16.87
CA PHE A 368 -2.27 -13.68 -15.65
C PHE A 368 -2.88 -15.08 -15.71
N SER A 369 -3.48 -15.47 -16.83
CA SER A 369 -3.98 -16.84 -17.01
C SER A 369 -2.82 -17.85 -16.98
N PRO A 370 -3.09 -19.12 -16.68
CA PRO A 370 -2.07 -20.16 -16.72
C PRO A 370 -1.33 -20.29 -18.05
N GLU A 371 -2.02 -20.00 -19.17
CA GLU A 371 -1.50 -20.13 -20.51
C GLU A 371 -0.51 -19.00 -20.87
N ARG A 372 -0.74 -17.77 -20.40
CA ARG A 372 0.13 -16.62 -20.67
C ARG A 372 1.15 -16.39 -19.58
N ALA A 373 0.72 -16.41 -18.33
CA ALA A 373 1.52 -16.27 -17.11
C ALA A 373 2.64 -15.22 -17.20
N GLU A 374 2.32 -14.02 -17.76
CA GLU A 374 3.32 -12.98 -18.06
C GLU A 374 4.08 -12.52 -16.81
N ASP A 375 3.42 -12.51 -15.64
CA ASP A 375 4.04 -12.19 -14.35
C ASP A 375 5.09 -13.21 -13.90
N LYS A 376 5.09 -14.42 -14.47
CA LYS A 376 6.03 -15.51 -14.13
C LYS A 376 7.24 -15.57 -15.07
N GLN A 377 7.24 -14.81 -16.17
CA GLN A 377 8.35 -14.81 -17.12
C GLN A 377 9.65 -14.28 -16.48
N LYS A 378 9.51 -13.37 -15.54
CA LYS A 378 10.65 -12.83 -14.78
C LYS A 378 10.28 -12.59 -13.32
N VAL A 379 11.10 -13.08 -12.42
CA VAL A 379 10.92 -12.85 -10.97
C VAL A 379 11.01 -11.34 -10.69
N PHE A 380 10.09 -10.83 -9.86
CA PHE A 380 9.93 -9.41 -9.54
C PHE A 380 9.44 -8.51 -10.68
N SER A 381 8.81 -9.07 -11.73
CA SER A 381 8.11 -8.28 -12.74
C SER A 381 6.78 -7.70 -12.23
N HIS A 382 6.10 -8.38 -11.31
CA HIS A 382 4.85 -7.97 -10.67
C HIS A 382 5.07 -7.77 -9.17
N ILE A 383 5.24 -6.51 -8.75
CA ILE A 383 5.69 -6.13 -7.41
C ILE A 383 4.80 -5.08 -6.71
N PRO A 384 3.45 -5.19 -6.78
CA PRO A 384 2.57 -4.21 -6.14
C PRO A 384 2.69 -4.20 -4.62
N PHE A 385 3.17 -5.30 -4.04
CA PHE A 385 3.42 -5.47 -2.60
C PHE A 385 4.90 -5.42 -2.23
N GLY A 386 5.76 -5.02 -3.18
CA GLY A 386 7.21 -5.04 -2.97
C GLY A 386 7.78 -6.46 -2.93
N GLY A 387 8.84 -6.65 -2.15
CA GLY A 387 9.53 -7.94 -1.98
C GLY A 387 10.63 -7.88 -0.94
N GLY A 388 11.29 -9.04 -0.72
CA GLY A 388 12.37 -9.18 0.25
C GLY A 388 11.90 -9.01 1.70
N ILE A 389 12.82 -8.58 2.57
CA ILE A 389 12.56 -8.43 4.01
C ILE A 389 11.51 -7.36 4.33
N ARG A 390 11.17 -6.50 3.36
CA ARG A 390 10.19 -5.41 3.46
C ARG A 390 8.93 -5.65 2.63
N GLU A 391 8.71 -6.87 2.13
CA GLU A 391 7.44 -7.19 1.47
C GLU A 391 6.25 -6.82 2.35
N CYS A 392 5.17 -6.34 1.74
CA CYS A 392 3.97 -5.90 2.47
C CYS A 392 3.50 -6.96 3.48
N LEU A 393 3.44 -6.58 4.76
CA LEU A 393 2.98 -7.46 5.84
C LEU A 393 1.51 -7.83 5.68
N GLY A 394 0.69 -6.89 5.22
CA GLY A 394 -0.75 -7.05 5.00
C GLY A 394 -1.13 -7.56 3.61
N LYS A 395 -0.22 -8.14 2.83
CA LYS A 395 -0.49 -8.59 1.45
C LYS A 395 -1.71 -9.51 1.34
N GLU A 396 -1.77 -10.55 2.17
CA GLU A 396 -2.88 -11.50 2.11
C GLU A 396 -4.18 -10.91 2.70
N PHE A 397 -4.09 -10.00 3.68
CA PHE A 397 -5.22 -9.22 4.17
C PHE A 397 -5.81 -8.35 3.05
N ALA A 398 -4.96 -7.62 2.34
CA ALA A 398 -5.41 -6.76 1.24
C ALA A 398 -6.02 -7.57 0.09
N ARG A 399 -5.42 -8.70 -0.28
CA ARG A 399 -5.98 -9.60 -1.30
C ARG A 399 -7.33 -10.16 -0.90
N LEU A 400 -7.48 -10.56 0.37
CA LEU A 400 -8.73 -11.05 0.91
C LEU A 400 -9.81 -9.98 0.84
N GLU A 401 -9.56 -8.77 1.35
CA GLU A 401 -10.53 -7.68 1.36
C GLU A 401 -10.92 -7.25 -0.07
N MET A 402 -9.94 -7.06 -0.96
CA MET A 402 -10.21 -6.73 -2.37
C MET A 402 -11.08 -7.78 -3.05
N LYS A 403 -10.78 -9.05 -2.85
CA LYS A 403 -11.47 -10.15 -3.51
C LYS A 403 -12.89 -10.31 -2.99
N LEU A 404 -13.08 -10.22 -1.68
CA LEU A 404 -14.37 -10.29 -1.02
C LEU A 404 -15.26 -9.13 -1.43
N PHE A 405 -14.76 -7.90 -1.35
CA PHE A 405 -15.46 -6.70 -1.81
C PHE A 405 -15.88 -6.82 -3.27
N ALA A 406 -14.96 -7.20 -4.16
CA ALA A 406 -15.24 -7.33 -5.59
C ALA A 406 -16.31 -8.40 -5.86
N ALA A 407 -16.21 -9.56 -5.20
CA ALA A 407 -17.16 -10.65 -5.36
C ALA A 407 -18.59 -10.22 -5.01
N LEU A 408 -18.78 -9.56 -3.88
CA LEU A 408 -20.09 -9.08 -3.43
C LEU A 408 -20.63 -7.94 -4.30
N LEU A 409 -19.76 -7.00 -4.67
CA LEU A 409 -20.12 -5.85 -5.51
C LEU A 409 -20.63 -6.30 -6.89
N VAL A 410 -19.85 -7.13 -7.60
CA VAL A 410 -20.17 -7.49 -9.00
C VAL A 410 -21.39 -8.43 -9.09
N ARG A 411 -21.65 -9.21 -8.05
CA ARG A 411 -22.75 -10.15 -7.99
C ARG A 411 -24.10 -9.45 -7.99
N ASP A 412 -24.28 -8.50 -7.10
CA ASP A 412 -25.60 -7.98 -6.76
C ASP A 412 -25.84 -6.54 -7.22
N TYR A 413 -24.75 -5.82 -7.67
CA TYR A 413 -24.83 -4.38 -7.94
C TYR A 413 -24.31 -4.00 -9.32
N ALA A 414 -24.77 -2.83 -9.78
CA ALA A 414 -24.33 -2.16 -10.99
C ALA A 414 -23.95 -0.72 -10.67
N TRP A 415 -23.00 -0.19 -11.40
CA TRP A 415 -22.61 1.23 -11.32
C TRP A 415 -22.24 1.76 -12.69
N GLU A 416 -22.62 3.00 -12.95
CA GLU A 416 -22.36 3.71 -14.19
C GLU A 416 -21.63 5.01 -13.93
N LEU A 417 -20.62 5.30 -14.75
CA LEU A 417 -19.87 6.54 -14.65
C LEU A 417 -20.74 7.76 -14.96
N ILE A 418 -20.74 8.77 -14.10
CA ILE A 418 -21.40 10.04 -14.39
C ILE A 418 -20.56 10.80 -15.40
N PRO A 419 -21.14 11.27 -16.53
CA PRO A 419 -20.40 12.02 -17.56
C PRO A 419 -19.83 13.34 -17.04
N GLY A 420 -18.77 13.83 -17.72
CA GLY A 420 -18.20 15.16 -17.48
C GLY A 420 -17.25 15.26 -16.28
N GLN A 421 -16.95 14.17 -15.60
CA GLN A 421 -15.96 14.15 -14.51
C GLN A 421 -14.52 14.01 -15.04
N ASN A 422 -13.56 14.54 -14.29
CA ASN A 422 -12.15 14.36 -14.59
C ASN A 422 -11.61 13.07 -13.95
N LEU A 423 -11.33 12.08 -14.79
CA LEU A 423 -10.78 10.78 -14.40
C LEU A 423 -9.26 10.69 -14.51
N GLU A 424 -8.58 11.82 -14.81
CA GLU A 424 -7.11 11.87 -14.81
C GLU A 424 -6.55 11.34 -13.50
N ARG A 425 -5.52 10.48 -13.61
CA ARG A 425 -4.90 9.87 -12.43
C ARG A 425 -4.07 10.87 -11.65
N VAL A 426 -4.36 11.01 -10.37
CA VAL A 426 -3.50 11.64 -9.38
C VAL A 426 -2.76 10.53 -8.65
N VAL A 427 -1.43 10.55 -8.65
CA VAL A 427 -0.60 9.43 -8.12
C VAL A 427 -0.08 9.64 -6.70
N LEU A 428 -0.10 10.87 -6.20
CA LEU A 428 0.35 11.16 -4.85
C LEU A 428 -0.82 11.67 -3.97
N PRO A 429 -0.87 11.27 -2.72
CA PRO A 429 -0.01 10.26 -2.05
C PRO A 429 -0.29 8.83 -2.50
N PHE A 430 -1.51 8.53 -2.93
CA PHE A 430 -1.98 7.25 -3.44
C PHE A 430 -2.75 7.47 -4.73
N SER A 431 -2.65 6.51 -5.65
CA SER A 431 -3.28 6.58 -6.97
C SER A 431 -4.80 6.69 -6.86
N ARG A 432 -5.41 7.68 -7.53
CA ARG A 432 -6.87 7.85 -7.59
C ARG A 432 -7.30 8.69 -8.79
N PRO A 433 -8.56 8.60 -9.25
CA PRO A 433 -9.13 9.57 -10.17
C PRO A 433 -9.25 10.97 -9.51
N ARG A 434 -8.99 12.03 -10.27
CA ARG A 434 -8.98 13.42 -9.76
C ARG A 434 -10.29 13.82 -9.08
N ASP A 435 -11.44 13.49 -9.70
CA ASP A 435 -12.77 13.82 -9.16
C ASP A 435 -13.37 12.71 -8.28
N GLY A 436 -12.56 11.72 -7.87
CA GLY A 436 -12.95 10.69 -6.91
C GLY A 436 -13.85 9.58 -7.46
N LEU A 437 -14.19 9.58 -8.76
CA LEU A 437 -15.02 8.58 -9.42
C LEU A 437 -16.51 8.61 -9.00
N LYS A 438 -17.26 9.55 -9.57
CA LYS A 438 -18.71 9.69 -9.37
C LYS A 438 -19.48 8.67 -10.22
N VAL A 439 -20.44 8.01 -9.60
CA VAL A 439 -21.27 6.97 -10.26
C VAL A 439 -22.72 7.05 -9.85
N LYS A 440 -23.61 6.54 -10.74
CA LYS A 440 -24.94 6.04 -10.35
C LYS A 440 -24.75 4.62 -9.85
N PHE A 441 -25.39 4.27 -8.76
CA PHE A 441 -25.26 2.98 -8.12
C PHE A 441 -26.64 2.37 -7.88
N SER A 442 -26.82 1.10 -8.21
CA SER A 442 -28.11 0.42 -8.06
C SER A 442 -27.92 -1.08 -7.85
N ARG A 443 -28.90 -1.71 -7.27
CA ARG A 443 -28.99 -3.17 -7.27
C ARG A 443 -29.36 -3.67 -8.68
N ARG A 444 -28.90 -4.87 -9.01
CA ARG A 444 -29.19 -5.52 -10.31
C ARG A 444 -30.53 -6.23 -10.29
#